data_2e5ac10ba974b9a69b108ffe4f484bc2
#
_entry.id   2e5ac10ba974b9a69b108ffe4f484bc2
#
_cell.length_a   1.000
_cell.length_b   1.000
_cell.length_c   1.000
_cell.angle_alpha   90.00
_cell.angle_beta   90.00
_cell.angle_gamma   90.00
#
_symmetry.space_group_name_H-M   'P 1'
#
loop_
_entity.id
_entity.type
_entity.pdbx_description
1 polymer ?
#
loop_
_entity_poly.entity_id
_entity_poly.type
_entity_poly.pdbx_seq_one_letter_code
_entity_poly.pdbx_strand_id
1 'polypeptide(L)'
;MRKEKKKMKLITKKIKEYIKKSKRAKLYGIFGMIYLIMVIFVMNDAWLYQTPIAKLTKVETSKVGENKSTRGTHEIKYKQKIRGVVLNGKNKGEVVDFSNEYTDTGMLKQKYHKGDKVLLSGSYSNVGSGIQGKKRDAELVILLGLLIFILMTIAGKKGILTIVTVGINIIIFSIGFLSSSDEADVVAICDKMVIFFAVFTLVGLNGIHRKTWAALVSTLLVLAMIMGVFDVVIRHVDELDYSTMEYLGSIDTPDKIFHAEILLSGLGAIMDVAVAIAAALSELVTKKPEVTFRELFRSGREIGYDIMGTMINVLLFVFGCGLIPMCLIRMNNSVRLMTIIRLHIPCELCRFFVESIGIVLAIPVSILITSVMMKLTVRKVKKTC
;
A
#
# COMPACT_ATOMS: atom_id res chain seq x y z
N MET A 1 -24.89 -26.02 33.16
CA MET A 1 -25.43 -26.08 31.79
C MET A 1 -26.73 -25.29 31.58
N ARG A 2 -27.80 -25.50 32.36
CA ARG A 2 -29.11 -24.84 32.13
C ARG A 2 -29.06 -23.30 32.42
N LYS A 3 -28.31 -22.84 33.40
CA LYS A 3 -28.15 -21.41 33.76
C LYS A 3 -27.34 -20.64 32.71
N GLU A 4 -26.31 -21.25 32.11
CA GLU A 4 -25.48 -20.63 31.06
C GLU A 4 -26.25 -20.48 29.75
N LYS A 5 -27.03 -21.49 29.34
CA LYS A 5 -27.91 -21.40 28.18
C LYS A 5 -28.96 -20.26 28.32
N LYS A 6 -29.46 -20.04 29.57
CA LYS A 6 -30.42 -18.96 29.85
C LYS A 6 -29.74 -17.59 29.77
N LYS A 7 -28.48 -17.47 30.28
CA LYS A 7 -27.67 -16.25 30.22
C LYS A 7 -27.30 -15.87 28.78
N MET A 8 -26.93 -16.88 27.97
CA MET A 8 -26.59 -16.71 26.56
C MET A 8 -27.82 -16.29 25.73
N LYS A 9 -29.00 -16.86 25.97
CA LYS A 9 -30.25 -16.43 25.32
C LYS A 9 -30.63 -14.98 25.69
N LEU A 10 -30.38 -14.55 26.93
CA LEU A 10 -30.67 -13.18 27.38
C LEU A 10 -29.73 -12.16 26.73
N ILE A 11 -28.45 -12.50 26.61
CA ILE A 11 -27.43 -11.68 25.92
C ILE A 11 -27.79 -11.55 24.43
N THR A 12 -28.13 -12.66 23.78
CA THR A 12 -28.53 -12.67 22.37
C THR A 12 -29.81 -11.83 22.12
N LYS A 13 -30.75 -11.87 23.06
CA LYS A 13 -31.99 -11.03 22.99
C LYS A 13 -31.68 -9.55 23.14
N LYS A 14 -30.81 -9.16 24.09
CA LYS A 14 -30.37 -7.76 24.28
C LYS A 14 -29.58 -7.24 23.09
N ILE A 15 -28.70 -8.07 22.48
CA ILE A 15 -27.98 -7.73 21.27
C ILE A 15 -28.93 -7.53 20.10
N LYS A 16 -29.91 -8.42 19.92
CA LYS A 16 -30.94 -8.26 18.88
C LYS A 16 -31.81 -6.99 19.07
N GLU A 17 -32.17 -6.64 20.29
CA GLU A 17 -32.92 -5.40 20.56
C GLU A 17 -32.07 -4.14 20.34
N TYR A 18 -30.78 -4.17 20.70
CA TYR A 18 -29.82 -3.09 20.44
C TYR A 18 -29.60 -2.88 18.92
N ILE A 19 -29.41 -3.98 18.17
CA ILE A 19 -29.26 -3.97 16.71
C ILE A 19 -30.54 -3.42 16.03
N LYS A 20 -31.72 -3.78 16.54
CA LYS A 20 -33.00 -3.32 15.99
C LYS A 20 -33.23 -1.81 16.19
N LYS A 21 -32.63 -1.21 17.21
CA LYS A 21 -32.83 0.21 17.61
C LYS A 21 -31.81 1.18 17.02
N SER A 22 -30.63 0.70 16.60
CA SER A 22 -29.54 1.54 16.09
C SER A 22 -29.51 1.60 14.57
N LYS A 23 -29.64 2.79 13.97
CA LYS A 23 -29.46 3.02 12.52
C LYS A 23 -28.08 2.55 12.02
N ARG A 24 -27.02 2.68 12.85
CA ARG A 24 -25.66 2.24 12.53
C ARG A 24 -25.55 0.72 12.46
N ALA A 25 -26.16 0.00 13.39
CA ALA A 25 -26.16 -1.46 13.39
C ALA A 25 -26.88 -2.05 12.16
N LYS A 26 -27.94 -1.38 11.67
CA LYS A 26 -28.59 -1.77 10.42
C LYS A 26 -27.65 -1.56 9.21
N LEU A 27 -26.93 -0.44 9.18
CA LEU A 27 -25.95 -0.16 8.12
C LEU A 27 -24.84 -1.21 8.07
N TYR A 28 -24.28 -1.58 9.25
CA TYR A 28 -23.26 -2.63 9.32
C TYR A 28 -23.80 -4.01 8.93
N GLY A 29 -25.06 -4.31 9.28
CA GLY A 29 -25.72 -5.55 8.86
C GLY A 29 -25.90 -5.62 7.35
N ILE A 30 -26.33 -4.52 6.71
CA ILE A 30 -26.48 -4.42 5.25
C ILE A 30 -25.10 -4.56 4.58
N PHE A 31 -24.09 -3.85 5.09
CA PHE A 31 -22.74 -3.98 4.57
C PHE A 31 -22.20 -5.40 4.68
N GLY A 32 -22.34 -6.04 5.85
CA GLY A 32 -21.93 -7.43 6.05
C GLY A 32 -22.63 -8.41 5.10
N MET A 33 -23.92 -8.18 4.81
CA MET A 33 -24.68 -8.98 3.86
C MET A 33 -24.15 -8.78 2.42
N ILE A 34 -23.98 -7.53 2.00
CA ILE A 34 -23.42 -7.20 0.66
C ILE A 34 -22.02 -7.80 0.52
N TYR A 35 -21.20 -7.66 1.54
CA TYR A 35 -19.84 -8.22 1.55
C TYR A 35 -19.84 -9.74 1.42
N LEU A 36 -20.71 -10.43 2.16
CA LEU A 36 -20.84 -11.89 2.07
C LEU A 36 -21.30 -12.35 0.69
N ILE A 37 -22.27 -11.63 0.09
CA ILE A 37 -22.71 -11.86 -1.28
C ILE A 37 -21.55 -11.65 -2.26
N MET A 38 -20.75 -10.59 -2.09
CA MET A 38 -19.59 -10.30 -2.93
C MET A 38 -18.51 -11.37 -2.83
N VAL A 39 -18.22 -11.87 -1.63
CA VAL A 39 -17.28 -13.00 -1.43
C VAL A 39 -17.78 -14.26 -2.14
N ILE A 40 -19.06 -14.63 -1.96
CA ILE A 40 -19.65 -15.80 -2.62
C ILE A 40 -19.62 -15.63 -4.15
N PHE A 41 -19.90 -14.42 -4.63
CA PHE A 41 -19.86 -14.09 -6.06
C PHE A 41 -18.44 -14.29 -6.61
N VAL A 42 -17.41 -13.70 -6.01
CA VAL A 42 -16.01 -13.81 -6.45
C VAL A 42 -15.49 -15.24 -6.34
N MET A 43 -16.01 -16.02 -5.37
CA MET A 43 -15.71 -17.46 -5.32
C MET A 43 -16.29 -18.23 -6.52
N ASN A 44 -17.33 -17.72 -7.20
CA ASN A 44 -18.05 -18.43 -8.28
C ASN A 44 -18.08 -17.68 -9.61
N ASP A 45 -17.27 -16.64 -9.79
CA ASP A 45 -17.22 -15.73 -10.94
C ASP A 45 -16.36 -16.26 -12.12
N ALA A 46 -16.05 -17.56 -12.16
CA ALA A 46 -15.22 -18.13 -13.22
C ALA A 46 -15.71 -17.77 -14.65
N TRP A 47 -17.01 -17.58 -14.82
CA TRP A 47 -17.64 -17.21 -16.10
C TRP A 47 -17.30 -15.79 -16.59
N LEU A 48 -16.83 -14.89 -15.70
CA LEU A 48 -16.39 -13.53 -16.05
C LEU A 48 -14.98 -13.50 -16.65
N TYR A 49 -14.21 -14.55 -16.46
CA TYR A 49 -12.83 -14.60 -16.91
C TYR A 49 -12.73 -15.01 -18.37
N GLN A 50 -11.95 -14.27 -19.15
CA GLN A 50 -11.56 -14.65 -20.49
C GLN A 50 -10.56 -15.81 -20.48
N THR A 51 -9.68 -15.82 -19.48
CA THR A 51 -8.73 -16.92 -19.26
C THR A 51 -9.44 -18.15 -18.72
N PRO A 52 -9.21 -19.34 -19.26
CA PRO A 52 -9.80 -20.56 -18.75
C PRO A 52 -9.38 -20.81 -17.29
N ILE A 53 -10.32 -21.21 -16.45
CA ILE A 53 -10.11 -21.54 -15.05
C ILE A 53 -10.44 -23.03 -14.82
N ALA A 54 -9.56 -23.77 -14.16
CA ALA A 54 -9.85 -25.13 -13.73
C ALA A 54 -9.94 -25.24 -12.21
N LYS A 55 -10.87 -26.05 -11.73
CA LYS A 55 -10.95 -26.49 -10.32
C LYS A 55 -10.26 -27.81 -10.16
N LEU A 56 -9.29 -27.88 -9.26
CA LEU A 56 -8.50 -29.07 -9.01
C LEU A 56 -9.32 -30.09 -8.22
N THR A 57 -9.53 -31.27 -8.80
CA THR A 57 -10.34 -32.35 -8.22
C THR A 57 -9.48 -33.40 -7.54
N LYS A 58 -8.28 -33.67 -8.07
CA LYS A 58 -7.32 -34.62 -7.54
C LYS A 58 -5.92 -34.07 -7.62
N VAL A 59 -5.14 -34.25 -6.55
CA VAL A 59 -3.75 -33.83 -6.47
C VAL A 59 -2.97 -34.95 -5.78
N GLU A 60 -2.05 -35.56 -6.50
CA GLU A 60 -1.14 -36.60 -5.99
C GLU A 60 0.27 -36.02 -5.97
N THR A 61 0.93 -36.10 -4.81
CA THR A 61 2.29 -35.54 -4.63
C THR A 61 3.27 -36.70 -4.37
N SER A 62 4.35 -36.70 -5.11
CA SER A 62 5.48 -37.63 -4.94
C SER A 62 6.79 -36.86 -4.75
N LYS A 63 7.66 -37.37 -3.88
CA LYS A 63 9.04 -36.85 -3.75
C LYS A 63 9.85 -37.35 -4.95
N VAL A 64 10.55 -36.44 -5.64
CA VAL A 64 11.31 -36.78 -6.85
C VAL A 64 12.81 -36.78 -6.60
N GLY A 65 13.28 -35.94 -5.69
CA GLY A 65 14.71 -35.82 -5.40
C GLY A 65 15.04 -34.77 -4.38
N GLU A 66 16.32 -34.69 -4.06
CA GLU A 66 16.88 -33.64 -3.19
C GLU A 66 17.95 -32.90 -3.99
N ASN A 67 17.89 -31.59 -4.02
CA ASN A 67 18.95 -30.74 -4.52
C ASN A 67 19.74 -30.18 -3.33
N LYS A 68 21.06 -30.23 -3.43
CA LYS A 68 21.93 -29.47 -2.54
C LYS A 68 22.18 -28.11 -3.18
N SER A 69 21.75 -27.06 -2.52
CA SER A 69 22.16 -25.71 -2.90
C SER A 69 23.67 -25.57 -2.72
N THR A 70 24.29 -24.67 -3.49
CA THR A 70 25.71 -24.30 -3.39
C THR A 70 26.16 -23.92 -1.96
N ARG A 71 25.20 -23.61 -1.07
CA ARG A 71 25.45 -23.31 0.36
C ARG A 71 25.15 -24.44 1.33
N GLY A 72 24.92 -25.66 0.83
CA GLY A 72 24.66 -26.82 1.68
C GLY A 72 23.23 -26.95 2.21
N THR A 73 22.31 -26.06 1.84
CA THR A 73 20.88 -26.24 2.16
C THR A 73 20.30 -27.34 1.29
N HIS A 74 19.61 -28.29 1.94
CA HIS A 74 18.90 -29.35 1.26
C HIS A 74 17.53 -28.87 0.85
N GLU A 75 17.23 -28.93 -0.44
CA GLU A 75 15.95 -28.58 -1.02
C GLU A 75 15.30 -29.84 -1.59
N ILE A 76 14.08 -30.14 -1.10
CA ILE A 76 13.36 -31.33 -1.54
C ILE A 76 12.46 -30.95 -2.72
N LYS A 77 12.63 -31.64 -3.83
CA LYS A 77 11.75 -31.51 -5.00
C LYS A 77 10.59 -32.48 -4.94
N TYR A 78 9.41 -31.94 -5.16
CA TYR A 78 8.17 -32.69 -5.26
C TYR A 78 7.56 -32.54 -6.65
N LYS A 79 6.94 -33.60 -7.13
CA LYS A 79 6.14 -33.60 -8.36
C LYS A 79 4.68 -33.85 -7.99
N GLN A 80 3.79 -33.02 -8.52
CA GLN A 80 2.35 -33.18 -8.38
C GLN A 80 1.75 -33.63 -9.71
N LYS A 81 0.97 -34.71 -9.67
CA LYS A 81 0.04 -35.07 -10.74
C LYS A 81 -1.31 -34.49 -10.36
N ILE A 82 -1.84 -33.62 -11.17
CA ILE A 82 -3.01 -32.81 -10.85
C ILE A 82 -4.08 -33.05 -11.91
N ARG A 83 -5.29 -33.38 -11.46
CA ARG A 83 -6.47 -33.47 -12.31
C ARG A 83 -7.44 -32.37 -11.95
N GLY A 84 -7.91 -31.62 -12.95
CA GLY A 84 -8.85 -30.53 -12.79
C GLY A 84 -10.00 -30.59 -13.79
N VAL A 85 -11.06 -29.84 -13.49
CA VAL A 85 -12.21 -29.65 -14.39
C VAL A 85 -12.28 -28.19 -14.77
N VAL A 86 -12.33 -27.89 -16.05
CA VAL A 86 -12.46 -26.52 -16.60
C VAL A 86 -13.83 -25.95 -16.25
N LEU A 87 -13.86 -24.72 -15.71
CA LEU A 87 -15.11 -24.07 -15.23
C LEU A 87 -15.72 -23.09 -16.22
N ASN A 88 -14.93 -22.56 -17.18
CA ASN A 88 -15.38 -21.53 -18.12
C ASN A 88 -14.78 -21.73 -19.52
N GLY A 89 -15.21 -20.90 -20.47
CA GLY A 89 -14.72 -20.93 -21.85
C GLY A 89 -15.34 -22.04 -22.69
N LYS A 90 -14.78 -22.26 -23.89
CA LYS A 90 -15.29 -23.24 -24.87
C LYS A 90 -15.21 -24.67 -24.38
N ASN A 91 -14.24 -24.97 -23.54
CA ASN A 91 -13.95 -26.32 -23.02
C ASN A 91 -14.49 -26.55 -21.59
N LYS A 92 -15.53 -25.82 -21.22
CA LYS A 92 -16.19 -25.99 -19.91
C LYS A 92 -16.65 -27.41 -19.68
N GLY A 93 -16.27 -28.00 -18.54
CA GLY A 93 -16.56 -29.37 -18.16
C GLY A 93 -15.52 -30.39 -18.57
N GLU A 94 -14.54 -30.02 -19.39
CA GLU A 94 -13.44 -30.88 -19.81
C GLU A 94 -12.55 -31.20 -18.61
N VAL A 95 -12.10 -32.46 -18.52
CA VAL A 95 -11.15 -32.91 -17.53
C VAL A 95 -9.75 -32.79 -18.11
N VAL A 96 -8.88 -32.09 -17.39
CA VAL A 96 -7.50 -31.82 -17.81
C VAL A 96 -6.51 -32.31 -16.76
N ASP A 97 -5.44 -32.92 -17.23
CA ASP A 97 -4.37 -33.44 -16.37
C ASP A 97 -3.13 -32.54 -16.51
N PHE A 98 -2.55 -32.16 -15.38
CA PHE A 98 -1.39 -31.28 -15.28
C PHE A 98 -0.26 -31.95 -14.49
N SER A 99 0.97 -31.51 -14.75
CA SER A 99 2.12 -31.81 -13.92
C SER A 99 2.68 -30.50 -13.34
N ASN A 100 2.91 -30.48 -12.03
CA ASN A 100 3.55 -29.38 -11.35
C ASN A 100 4.76 -29.89 -10.57
N GLU A 101 5.85 -29.15 -10.63
CA GLU A 101 7.04 -29.44 -9.83
C GLU A 101 7.27 -28.26 -8.90
N TYR A 102 7.38 -28.52 -7.61
CA TYR A 102 7.63 -27.49 -6.61
C TYR A 102 8.67 -27.95 -5.60
N THR A 103 9.27 -27.02 -4.91
CA THR A 103 10.21 -27.28 -3.83
C THR A 103 9.58 -26.95 -2.48
N ASP A 104 10.08 -27.56 -1.42
CA ASP A 104 9.65 -27.27 -0.05
C ASP A 104 9.86 -25.80 0.34
N THR A 105 10.86 -25.15 -0.24
CA THR A 105 11.12 -23.71 -0.11
C THR A 105 10.12 -22.83 -0.88
N GLY A 106 9.37 -23.41 -1.83
CA GLY A 106 8.45 -22.68 -2.70
C GLY A 106 9.10 -21.78 -3.76
N MET A 107 10.42 -21.87 -3.95
CA MET A 107 11.17 -21.00 -4.88
C MET A 107 10.85 -21.28 -6.36
N LEU A 108 10.59 -22.51 -6.74
CA LEU A 108 10.36 -22.86 -8.15
C LEU A 108 8.91 -22.63 -8.58
N LYS A 109 7.98 -23.22 -7.88
CA LYS A 109 6.52 -23.09 -8.09
C LYS A 109 5.79 -23.33 -6.79
N GLN A 110 4.54 -22.86 -6.71
CA GLN A 110 3.72 -23.08 -5.52
C GLN A 110 3.11 -24.47 -5.51
N LYS A 111 2.88 -24.99 -4.30
CA LYS A 111 2.13 -26.22 -4.05
C LYS A 111 0.65 -25.98 -4.27
N TYR A 112 -0.01 -26.88 -5.00
CA TYR A 112 -1.46 -26.86 -5.20
C TYR A 112 -2.16 -27.89 -4.31
N HIS A 113 -3.42 -27.60 -3.97
CA HIS A 113 -4.27 -28.48 -3.16
C HIS A 113 -5.57 -28.80 -3.89
N LYS A 114 -6.20 -29.91 -3.48
CA LYS A 114 -7.53 -30.25 -3.97
C LYS A 114 -8.52 -29.13 -3.62
N GLY A 115 -9.30 -28.70 -4.61
CA GLY A 115 -10.27 -27.61 -4.46
C GLY A 115 -9.76 -26.25 -4.91
N ASP A 116 -8.45 -26.07 -5.10
CA ASP A 116 -7.88 -24.84 -5.64
C ASP A 116 -8.43 -24.55 -7.04
N LYS A 117 -8.64 -23.26 -7.34
CA LYS A 117 -8.96 -22.78 -8.67
C LYS A 117 -7.71 -22.18 -9.27
N VAL A 118 -7.38 -22.58 -10.49
CA VAL A 118 -6.16 -22.18 -11.18
C VAL A 118 -6.48 -21.59 -12.55
N LEU A 119 -5.73 -20.58 -12.94
CA LEU A 119 -5.75 -19.98 -14.26
C LEU A 119 -4.92 -20.85 -15.21
N LEU A 120 -5.43 -21.10 -16.40
CA LEU A 120 -4.78 -21.93 -17.39
C LEU A 120 -4.14 -21.06 -18.49
N SER A 121 -2.96 -21.48 -18.97
CA SER A 121 -2.37 -20.91 -20.18
C SER A 121 -3.16 -21.34 -21.40
N GLY A 122 -3.18 -20.53 -22.49
CA GLY A 122 -3.91 -20.82 -23.71
C GLY A 122 -3.55 -22.15 -24.41
N SER A 123 -2.42 -22.79 -24.07
CA SER A 123 -1.96 -24.08 -24.58
C SER A 123 -2.17 -25.25 -23.60
N TYR A 124 -3.29 -25.31 -22.94
CA TYR A 124 -3.55 -26.34 -21.92
C TYR A 124 -3.95 -27.73 -22.46
N SER A 125 -4.04 -27.89 -23.77
CA SER A 125 -4.38 -29.18 -24.39
C SER A 125 -3.29 -30.25 -24.33
N ASN A 126 -2.07 -29.90 -23.92
CA ASN A 126 -0.94 -30.84 -23.79
C ASN A 126 -0.61 -31.08 -22.31
N VAL A 127 -0.47 -32.34 -21.92
CA VAL A 127 -0.02 -32.77 -20.60
C VAL A 127 1.33 -32.11 -20.27
N GLY A 128 1.35 -31.26 -19.26
CA GLY A 128 2.60 -30.67 -18.72
C GLY A 128 2.74 -29.15 -18.79
N SER A 129 1.93 -28.45 -19.57
CA SER A 129 2.02 -26.98 -19.68
C SER A 129 0.63 -26.37 -19.56
N GLY A 130 0.36 -25.60 -18.52
CA GLY A 130 -0.94 -25.01 -18.54
C GLY A 130 -1.39 -24.28 -17.29
N ILE A 131 -0.77 -24.46 -16.13
CA ILE A 131 -1.14 -23.68 -14.95
C ILE A 131 -0.31 -22.40 -14.94
N GLN A 132 -0.98 -21.25 -15.14
CA GLN A 132 -0.39 -19.92 -15.05
C GLN A 132 -0.25 -19.47 -13.60
N GLY A 133 -1.24 -19.80 -12.75
CA GLY A 133 -1.23 -19.43 -11.34
C GLY A 133 -2.52 -19.80 -10.62
N LYS A 134 -2.52 -19.62 -9.29
CA LYS A 134 -3.71 -19.80 -8.45
C LYS A 134 -4.59 -18.55 -8.53
N LYS A 135 -5.91 -18.73 -8.66
CA LYS A 135 -6.90 -17.66 -8.53
C LYS A 135 -6.96 -17.19 -7.07
N ARG A 136 -6.51 -15.97 -6.78
CA ARG A 136 -6.38 -15.41 -5.43
C ARG A 136 -7.33 -14.25 -5.13
N ASP A 137 -8.20 -13.90 -6.03
CA ASP A 137 -9.12 -12.77 -5.92
C ASP A 137 -10.08 -12.89 -4.73
N ALA A 138 -10.55 -14.10 -4.42
CA ALA A 138 -11.39 -14.33 -3.24
C ALA A 138 -10.64 -14.00 -1.94
N GLU A 139 -9.36 -14.38 -1.83
CA GLU A 139 -8.51 -14.07 -0.68
C GLU A 139 -8.30 -12.55 -0.54
N LEU A 140 -8.06 -11.86 -1.66
CA LEU A 140 -7.91 -10.39 -1.68
C LEU A 140 -9.22 -9.67 -1.32
N VAL A 141 -10.36 -10.14 -1.82
CA VAL A 141 -11.67 -9.56 -1.49
C VAL A 141 -11.99 -9.75 -0.01
N ILE A 142 -11.63 -10.90 0.58
CA ILE A 142 -11.80 -11.14 2.02
C ILE A 142 -10.97 -10.13 2.83
N LEU A 143 -9.70 -9.95 2.50
CA LEU A 143 -8.82 -9.00 3.20
C LEU A 143 -9.29 -7.55 3.03
N LEU A 144 -9.63 -7.15 1.80
CA LEU A 144 -10.13 -5.81 1.51
C LEU A 144 -11.44 -5.52 2.25
N GLY A 145 -12.37 -6.46 2.23
CA GLY A 145 -13.65 -6.31 2.93
C GLY A 145 -13.47 -6.24 4.46
N LEU A 146 -12.54 -7.01 5.01
CA LEU A 146 -12.18 -6.92 6.42
C LEU A 146 -11.62 -5.54 6.77
N LEU A 147 -10.71 -5.01 5.95
CA LEU A 147 -10.15 -3.66 6.12
C LEU A 147 -11.26 -2.59 6.09
N ILE A 148 -12.14 -2.65 5.08
CA ILE A 148 -13.27 -1.73 4.95
C ILE A 148 -14.19 -1.83 6.17
N PHE A 149 -14.51 -3.04 6.63
CA PHE A 149 -15.36 -3.26 7.79
C PHE A 149 -14.75 -2.66 9.07
N ILE A 150 -13.45 -2.87 9.30
CA ILE A 150 -12.74 -2.30 10.45
C ILE A 150 -12.73 -0.78 10.38
N LEU A 151 -12.40 -0.19 9.23
CA LEU A 151 -12.40 1.26 9.02
C LEU A 151 -13.79 1.87 9.27
N MET A 152 -14.86 1.26 8.77
CA MET A 152 -16.21 1.73 9.00
C MET A 152 -16.62 1.65 10.48
N THR A 153 -16.19 0.58 11.17
CA THR A 153 -16.55 0.33 12.56
C THR A 153 -15.86 1.31 13.50
N ILE A 154 -14.55 1.54 13.30
CA ILE A 154 -13.73 2.39 14.16
C ILE A 154 -13.93 3.87 13.82
N ALA A 155 -13.78 4.25 12.54
CA ALA A 155 -13.78 5.66 12.11
C ALA A 155 -15.15 6.17 11.64
N GLY A 156 -16.15 5.30 11.48
CA GLY A 156 -17.50 5.68 11.09
C GLY A 156 -17.53 6.43 9.75
N LYS A 157 -18.13 7.64 9.74
CA LYS A 157 -18.22 8.46 8.50
C LYS A 157 -16.85 8.84 7.93
N LYS A 158 -15.84 9.09 8.78
CA LYS A 158 -14.48 9.38 8.32
C LYS A 158 -13.84 8.17 7.66
N GLY A 159 -14.11 6.96 8.18
CA GLY A 159 -13.63 5.72 7.55
C GLY A 159 -14.18 5.51 6.13
N ILE A 160 -15.48 5.79 5.92
CA ILE A 160 -16.08 5.73 4.58
C ILE A 160 -15.39 6.73 3.64
N LEU A 161 -15.18 7.96 4.13
CA LEU A 161 -14.51 9.00 3.36
C LEU A 161 -13.07 8.59 2.97
N THR A 162 -12.34 7.97 3.92
CA THR A 162 -10.99 7.42 3.67
C THR A 162 -11.02 6.35 2.57
N ILE A 163 -11.98 5.42 2.64
CA ILE A 163 -12.11 4.35 1.62
C ILE A 163 -12.37 4.95 0.24
N VAL A 164 -13.28 5.92 0.15
CA VAL A 164 -13.59 6.60 -1.13
C VAL A 164 -12.38 7.35 -1.65
N THR A 165 -11.67 8.08 -0.79
CA THR A 165 -10.46 8.83 -1.17
C THR A 165 -9.35 7.90 -1.68
N VAL A 166 -9.07 6.81 -0.95
CA VAL A 166 -8.08 5.81 -1.36
C VAL A 166 -8.49 5.14 -2.68
N GLY A 167 -9.77 4.77 -2.83
CA GLY A 167 -10.28 4.16 -4.06
C GLY A 167 -10.11 5.08 -5.28
N ILE A 168 -10.44 6.36 -5.15
CA ILE A 168 -10.26 7.35 -6.22
C ILE A 168 -8.77 7.55 -6.53
N ASN A 169 -7.91 7.62 -5.50
CA ASN A 169 -6.46 7.75 -5.71
C ASN A 169 -5.91 6.54 -6.47
N ILE A 170 -6.34 5.31 -6.14
CA ILE A 170 -5.93 4.09 -6.86
C ILE A 170 -6.39 4.14 -8.32
N ILE A 171 -7.64 4.54 -8.58
CA ILE A 171 -8.18 4.63 -9.94
C ILE A 171 -7.40 5.64 -10.77
N ILE A 172 -7.13 6.83 -10.22
CA ILE A 172 -6.37 7.88 -10.92
C ILE A 172 -4.93 7.47 -11.13
N PHE A 173 -4.29 6.84 -10.14
CA PHE A 173 -2.95 6.27 -10.30
C PHE A 173 -2.93 5.25 -11.45
N SER A 174 -3.88 4.32 -11.47
CA SER A 174 -3.97 3.30 -12.53
C SER A 174 -4.20 3.91 -13.91
N ILE A 175 -5.10 4.89 -14.02
CA ILE A 175 -5.37 5.58 -15.30
C ILE A 175 -4.12 6.36 -15.75
N GLY A 176 -3.49 7.11 -14.86
CA GLY A 176 -2.28 7.87 -15.16
C GLY A 176 -1.16 6.97 -15.67
N PHE A 177 -0.94 5.84 -14.99
CA PHE A 177 0.09 4.88 -15.38
C PHE A 177 -0.22 4.16 -16.70
N LEU A 178 -1.48 3.75 -16.92
CA LEU A 178 -1.89 3.10 -18.16
C LEU A 178 -1.94 4.05 -19.36
N SER A 179 -2.07 5.36 -19.12
CA SER A 179 -2.09 6.38 -20.19
C SER A 179 -0.68 6.87 -20.55
N SER A 180 0.33 6.47 -19.78
CA SER A 180 1.72 6.81 -20.05
C SER A 180 2.25 5.87 -21.14
N SER A 181 2.36 6.37 -22.37
CA SER A 181 2.90 5.61 -23.51
C SER A 181 4.39 5.85 -23.74
N ASP A 182 4.92 6.99 -23.28
CA ASP A 182 6.32 7.38 -23.46
C ASP A 182 6.99 7.71 -22.11
N GLU A 183 8.23 7.30 -21.94
CA GLU A 183 9.02 7.48 -20.71
C GLU A 183 9.18 8.96 -20.32
N ALA A 184 9.25 9.86 -21.30
CA ALA A 184 9.36 11.31 -21.05
C ALA A 184 8.11 11.90 -20.38
N ASP A 185 6.95 11.31 -20.58
CA ASP A 185 5.67 11.78 -20.01
C ASP A 185 5.44 11.30 -18.58
N VAL A 186 6.13 10.23 -18.14
CA VAL A 186 5.93 9.64 -16.79
C VAL A 186 6.19 10.67 -15.71
N VAL A 187 7.24 11.45 -15.81
CA VAL A 187 7.60 12.47 -14.80
C VAL A 187 6.53 13.56 -14.73
N ALA A 188 6.14 14.10 -15.89
CA ALA A 188 5.11 15.12 -15.95
C ALA A 188 3.74 14.62 -15.45
N ILE A 189 3.45 13.35 -15.65
CA ILE A 189 2.25 12.70 -15.10
C ILE A 189 2.38 12.57 -13.59
N CYS A 190 3.52 12.12 -13.08
CA CYS A 190 3.77 11.99 -11.65
C CYS A 190 3.70 13.34 -10.92
N ASP A 191 4.26 14.40 -11.47
CA ASP A 191 4.18 15.74 -10.91
C ASP A 191 2.73 16.24 -10.77
N LYS A 192 1.92 16.04 -11.81
CA LYS A 192 0.48 16.36 -11.78
C LYS A 192 -0.26 15.50 -10.77
N MET A 193 0.07 14.21 -10.70
CA MET A 193 -0.54 13.26 -9.76
C MET A 193 -0.22 13.62 -8.31
N VAL A 194 1.00 14.03 -8.00
CA VAL A 194 1.41 14.45 -6.65
C VAL A 194 0.57 15.63 -6.18
N ILE A 195 0.43 16.68 -7.03
CA ILE A 195 -0.42 17.83 -6.71
C ILE A 195 -1.88 17.40 -6.52
N PHE A 196 -2.38 16.58 -7.42
CA PHE A 196 -3.75 16.07 -7.33
C PHE A 196 -3.95 15.26 -6.05
N PHE A 197 -3.08 14.31 -5.73
CA PHE A 197 -3.19 13.48 -4.53
C PHE A 197 -3.09 14.31 -3.26
N ALA A 198 -2.18 15.28 -3.20
CA ALA A 198 -2.09 16.20 -2.06
C ALA A 198 -3.39 16.96 -1.84
N VAL A 199 -3.91 17.60 -2.89
CA VAL A 199 -5.15 18.39 -2.81
C VAL A 199 -6.36 17.49 -2.49
N PHE A 200 -6.54 16.43 -3.26
CA PHE A 200 -7.71 15.56 -3.15
C PHE A 200 -7.75 14.82 -1.81
N THR A 201 -6.61 14.28 -1.35
CA THR A 201 -6.55 13.57 -0.07
C THR A 201 -6.75 14.50 1.10
N LEU A 202 -6.06 15.65 1.13
CA LEU A 202 -6.16 16.59 2.23
C LEU A 202 -7.55 17.23 2.31
N VAL A 203 -8.10 17.67 1.20
CA VAL A 203 -9.43 18.29 1.16
C VAL A 203 -10.51 17.24 1.40
N GLY A 204 -10.37 16.06 0.81
CA GLY A 204 -11.31 14.95 0.99
C GLY A 204 -11.40 14.50 2.44
N LEU A 205 -10.28 14.30 3.14
CA LEU A 205 -10.26 13.78 4.52
C LEU A 205 -10.53 14.86 5.57
N ASN A 206 -10.01 16.06 5.38
CA ASN A 206 -10.04 17.12 6.40
C ASN A 206 -11.03 18.25 6.08
N GLY A 207 -11.62 18.25 4.88
CA GLY A 207 -12.53 19.31 4.43
C GLY A 207 -11.81 20.62 4.08
N ILE A 208 -12.57 21.62 3.61
CA ILE A 208 -12.05 22.94 3.22
C ILE A 208 -11.91 23.81 4.46
N HIS A 209 -10.84 23.59 5.22
CA HIS A 209 -10.51 24.34 6.41
C HIS A 209 -9.14 25.01 6.25
N ARG A 210 -8.88 26.08 7.00
CA ARG A 210 -7.59 26.80 6.97
C ARG A 210 -6.41 25.88 7.34
N LYS A 211 -6.59 25.00 8.31
CA LYS A 211 -5.59 23.99 8.67
C LYS A 211 -5.25 23.06 7.49
N THR A 212 -6.23 22.74 6.66
CA THR A 212 -6.06 21.88 5.47
C THR A 212 -5.22 22.62 4.42
N TRP A 213 -5.50 23.91 4.19
CA TRP A 213 -4.69 24.72 3.29
C TRP A 213 -3.27 24.94 3.82
N ALA A 214 -3.12 25.13 5.15
CA ALA A 214 -1.79 25.23 5.76
C ALA A 214 -1.00 23.93 5.57
N ALA A 215 -1.60 22.78 5.80
CA ALA A 215 -0.96 21.49 5.57
C ALA A 215 -0.60 21.30 4.08
N LEU A 216 -1.51 21.63 3.16
CA LEU A 216 -1.28 21.51 1.72
C LEU A 216 -0.10 22.35 1.26
N VAL A 217 -0.08 23.64 1.61
CA VAL A 217 1.01 24.55 1.23
C VAL A 217 2.34 24.09 1.83
N SER A 218 2.31 23.63 3.10
CA SER A 218 3.50 23.08 3.76
C SER A 218 4.02 21.84 3.04
N THR A 219 3.15 20.91 2.69
CA THR A 219 3.51 19.67 1.99
C THR A 219 4.15 19.97 0.64
N LEU A 220 3.51 20.80 -0.19
CA LEU A 220 4.01 21.12 -1.52
C LEU A 220 5.34 21.90 -1.45
N LEU A 221 5.47 22.82 -0.50
CA LEU A 221 6.73 23.56 -0.32
C LEU A 221 7.87 22.64 0.12
N VAL A 222 7.62 21.73 1.07
CA VAL A 222 8.65 20.78 1.52
C VAL A 222 9.02 19.81 0.41
N LEU A 223 8.06 19.33 -0.37
CA LEU A 223 8.35 18.50 -1.55
C LEU A 223 9.25 19.24 -2.54
N ALA A 224 8.96 20.50 -2.86
CA ALA A 224 9.82 21.30 -3.72
C ALA A 224 11.23 21.48 -3.13
N MET A 225 11.34 21.66 -1.80
CA MET A 225 12.64 21.78 -1.13
C MET A 225 13.44 20.48 -1.20
N ILE A 226 12.84 19.33 -0.95
CA ILE A 226 13.57 18.04 -1.00
C ILE A 226 13.98 17.67 -2.42
N MET A 227 13.16 18.01 -3.42
CA MET A 227 13.56 17.82 -4.82
C MET A 227 14.75 18.72 -5.19
N GLY A 228 14.75 19.96 -4.70
CA GLY A 228 15.92 20.82 -4.84
C GLY A 228 17.18 20.28 -4.14
N VAL A 229 17.04 19.69 -2.95
CA VAL A 229 18.15 19.01 -2.25
C VAL A 229 18.63 17.80 -3.07
N PHE A 230 17.70 17.00 -3.58
CA PHE A 230 18.01 15.84 -4.41
C PHE A 230 18.77 16.24 -5.68
N ASP A 231 18.30 17.27 -6.40
CA ASP A 231 18.97 17.79 -7.60
C ASP A 231 20.39 18.30 -7.31
N VAL A 232 20.59 18.96 -6.16
CA VAL A 232 21.91 19.40 -5.73
C VAL A 232 22.82 18.22 -5.44
N VAL A 233 22.31 17.21 -4.75
CA VAL A 233 23.08 15.99 -4.42
C VAL A 233 23.51 15.27 -5.70
N ILE A 234 22.58 15.03 -6.62
CA ILE A 234 22.87 14.31 -7.88
C ILE A 234 23.90 15.05 -8.75
N ARG A 235 23.88 16.38 -8.76
CA ARG A 235 24.87 17.18 -9.52
C ARG A 235 26.27 17.14 -8.93
N HIS A 236 26.43 16.80 -7.67
CA HIS A 236 27.73 16.81 -6.96
C HIS A 236 28.28 15.39 -6.68
N VAL A 237 27.48 14.39 -6.84
CA VAL A 237 27.88 12.99 -6.74
C VAL A 237 28.07 12.48 -8.16
N ASP A 238 29.15 11.72 -8.42
CA ASP A 238 29.29 10.97 -9.65
C ASP A 238 28.00 10.18 -9.92
N GLU A 239 27.62 10.06 -11.19
CA GLU A 239 26.34 9.48 -11.64
C GLU A 239 25.97 8.24 -10.83
N LEU A 240 24.78 8.22 -10.23
CA LEU A 240 24.25 7.05 -9.56
C LEU A 240 24.15 5.90 -10.56
N ASP A 241 24.73 4.77 -10.22
CA ASP A 241 24.68 3.57 -11.07
C ASP A 241 23.29 2.93 -11.01
N TYR A 242 22.39 3.36 -11.88
CA TYR A 242 21.05 2.82 -12.04
C TYR A 242 21.02 1.43 -12.66
N SER A 243 22.11 0.97 -13.29
CA SER A 243 22.19 -0.36 -13.91
C SER A 243 22.00 -1.50 -12.91
N THR A 244 22.22 -1.22 -11.64
CA THR A 244 22.08 -2.16 -10.54
C THR A 244 20.67 -2.22 -9.95
N MET A 245 19.81 -1.27 -10.28
CA MET A 245 18.40 -1.25 -9.88
C MET A 245 17.57 -2.11 -10.81
N GLU A 246 16.80 -3.01 -10.23
CA GLU A 246 16.13 -4.15 -10.90
C GLU A 246 15.03 -3.62 -11.81
N TYR A 247 14.73 -2.85 -12.45
CA TYR A 247 13.77 -2.33 -13.42
C TYR A 247 14.26 -1.02 -14.10
N LEU A 248 15.08 -0.23 -13.43
CA LEU A 248 15.54 1.05 -13.99
C LEU A 248 16.68 0.90 -15.00
N GLY A 249 17.49 -0.15 -14.88
CA GLY A 249 18.63 -0.40 -15.80
C GLY A 249 18.23 -0.75 -17.23
N SER A 250 16.95 -0.99 -17.51
CA SER A 250 16.43 -1.27 -18.86
C SER A 250 15.65 -0.10 -19.48
N ILE A 251 15.67 1.05 -18.87
CA ILE A 251 14.87 2.24 -19.23
C ILE A 251 15.80 3.35 -19.72
N ASP A 252 15.39 4.10 -20.74
CA ASP A 252 16.23 5.16 -21.36
C ASP A 252 16.44 6.39 -20.47
N THR A 253 15.55 6.63 -19.48
CA THR A 253 15.63 7.78 -18.57
C THR A 253 15.45 7.37 -17.10
N PRO A 254 16.37 6.57 -16.53
CA PRO A 254 16.25 6.03 -15.18
C PRO A 254 16.26 7.13 -14.09
N ASP A 255 17.01 8.19 -14.30
CA ASP A 255 17.09 9.37 -13.43
C ASP A 255 15.73 10.03 -13.21
N LYS A 256 14.95 10.18 -14.27
CA LYS A 256 13.62 10.79 -14.20
C LYS A 256 12.63 9.93 -13.44
N ILE A 257 12.68 8.61 -13.65
CA ILE A 257 11.79 7.69 -12.93
C ILE A 257 12.15 7.65 -11.45
N PHE A 258 13.42 7.62 -11.12
CA PHE A 258 13.89 7.67 -9.73
C PHE A 258 13.48 8.98 -9.04
N HIS A 259 13.53 10.13 -9.75
CA HIS A 259 13.00 11.41 -9.31
C HIS A 259 11.48 11.32 -9.00
N ALA A 260 10.70 10.74 -9.89
CA ALA A 260 9.26 10.53 -9.70
C ALA A 260 8.94 9.60 -8.52
N GLU A 261 9.73 8.56 -8.29
CA GLU A 261 9.61 7.68 -7.13
C GLU A 261 9.81 8.43 -5.81
N ILE A 262 10.88 9.22 -5.69
CA ILE A 262 11.16 10.03 -4.49
C ILE A 262 10.01 11.02 -4.23
N LEU A 263 9.49 11.63 -5.29
CA LEU A 263 8.41 12.60 -5.18
C LEU A 263 7.11 11.98 -4.67
N LEU A 264 6.75 10.81 -5.20
CA LEU A 264 5.52 10.10 -4.81
C LEU A 264 5.64 9.48 -3.41
N SER A 265 6.77 8.87 -3.08
CA SER A 265 6.98 8.25 -1.77
C SER A 265 7.11 9.30 -0.66
N GLY A 266 7.85 10.38 -0.92
CA GLY A 266 7.98 11.50 0.00
C GLY A 266 6.67 12.23 0.28
N LEU A 267 5.75 12.30 -0.69
CA LEU A 267 4.44 12.94 -0.50
C LEU A 267 3.70 12.41 0.72
N GLY A 268 3.62 11.08 0.86
CA GLY A 268 2.86 10.45 1.95
C GLY A 268 3.41 10.83 3.33
N ALA A 269 4.70 10.64 3.53
CA ALA A 269 5.36 10.89 4.81
C ALA A 269 5.33 12.38 5.22
N ILE A 270 5.61 13.28 4.28
CA ILE A 270 5.60 14.73 4.51
C ILE A 270 4.18 15.22 4.80
N MET A 271 3.19 14.72 4.06
CA MET A 271 1.79 15.09 4.23
C MET A 271 1.28 14.73 5.63
N ASP A 272 1.62 13.56 6.16
CA ASP A 272 1.19 13.13 7.49
C ASP A 272 1.74 14.03 8.59
N VAL A 273 3.03 14.41 8.51
CA VAL A 273 3.66 15.35 9.44
C VAL A 273 3.00 16.73 9.36
N ALA A 274 2.80 17.24 8.14
CA ALA A 274 2.20 18.56 7.92
C ALA A 274 0.76 18.63 8.46
N VAL A 275 -0.03 17.58 8.24
CA VAL A 275 -1.42 17.48 8.75
C VAL A 275 -1.46 17.43 10.26
N ALA A 276 -0.61 16.60 10.87
CA ALA A 276 -0.57 16.45 12.32
C ALA A 276 -0.21 17.76 13.02
N ILE A 277 0.82 18.46 12.53
CA ILE A 277 1.24 19.77 13.06
C ILE A 277 0.16 20.83 12.82
N ALA A 278 -0.41 20.90 11.61
CA ALA A 278 -1.45 21.87 11.29
C ALA A 278 -2.72 21.67 12.13
N ALA A 279 -3.10 20.42 12.37
CA ALA A 279 -4.24 20.08 13.21
C ALA A 279 -4.01 20.48 14.68
N ALA A 280 -2.86 20.13 15.24
CA ALA A 280 -2.52 20.41 16.63
C ALA A 280 -2.41 21.92 16.90
N LEU A 281 -1.71 22.67 16.04
CA LEU A 281 -1.57 24.11 16.18
C LEU A 281 -2.89 24.84 15.95
N SER A 282 -3.72 24.39 15.02
CA SER A 282 -5.07 24.92 14.81
C SER A 282 -5.94 24.75 16.06
N GLU A 283 -5.85 23.60 16.73
CA GLU A 283 -6.58 23.35 17.97
C GLU A 283 -6.07 24.24 19.12
N LEU A 284 -4.76 24.41 19.23
CA LEU A 284 -4.14 25.27 20.24
C LEU A 284 -4.60 26.72 20.08
N VAL A 285 -4.59 27.27 18.84
CA VAL A 285 -5.07 28.63 18.56
C VAL A 285 -6.57 28.78 18.85
N THR A 286 -7.36 27.73 18.58
CA THR A 286 -8.82 27.76 18.86
C THR A 286 -9.08 27.78 20.36
N LYS A 287 -8.33 27.01 21.16
CA LYS A 287 -8.48 26.96 22.63
C LYS A 287 -7.87 28.16 23.35
N LYS A 288 -6.77 28.69 22.84
CA LYS A 288 -6.04 29.84 23.40
C LYS A 288 -5.74 30.87 22.29
N PRO A 289 -6.69 31.76 21.94
CA PRO A 289 -6.51 32.74 20.85
C PRO A 289 -5.35 33.72 21.07
N GLU A 290 -4.96 33.95 22.33
CA GLU A 290 -3.86 34.86 22.73
C GLU A 290 -2.48 34.21 22.69
N VAL A 291 -2.38 32.93 22.30
CA VAL A 291 -1.11 32.20 22.19
C VAL A 291 -0.09 32.99 21.35
N THR A 292 1.12 33.13 21.87
CA THR A 292 2.21 33.84 21.16
C THR A 292 2.79 33.00 20.02
N PHE A 293 3.43 33.64 19.04
CA PHE A 293 4.11 32.91 17.95
C PHE A 293 5.21 31.98 18.51
N ARG A 294 5.90 32.41 19.56
CA ARG A 294 6.95 31.63 20.23
C ARG A 294 6.39 30.39 20.91
N GLU A 295 5.22 30.49 21.56
CA GLU A 295 4.54 29.33 22.15
C GLU A 295 4.06 28.35 21.08
N LEU A 296 3.49 28.86 19.96
CA LEU A 296 3.10 28.01 18.83
C LEU A 296 4.29 27.25 18.26
N PHE A 297 5.42 27.96 18.07
CA PHE A 297 6.62 27.33 17.54
C PHE A 297 7.17 26.26 18.48
N ARG A 298 7.20 26.54 19.78
CA ARG A 298 7.65 25.59 20.80
C ARG A 298 6.76 24.35 20.84
N SER A 299 5.44 24.53 20.92
CA SER A 299 4.50 23.41 20.95
C SER A 299 4.53 22.59 19.66
N GLY A 300 4.60 23.25 18.49
CA GLY A 300 4.72 22.57 17.20
C GLY A 300 6.00 21.76 17.08
N ARG A 301 7.11 22.26 17.62
CA ARG A 301 8.39 21.57 17.64
C ARG A 301 8.36 20.33 18.53
N GLU A 302 7.77 20.41 19.71
CA GLU A 302 7.60 19.24 20.62
C GLU A 302 6.79 18.15 19.95
N ILE A 303 5.65 18.49 19.34
CA ILE A 303 4.83 17.56 18.56
C ILE A 303 5.61 16.96 17.38
N GLY A 304 6.35 17.83 16.66
CA GLY A 304 7.15 17.40 15.52
C GLY A 304 8.24 16.40 15.90
N TYR A 305 8.89 16.56 17.06
CA TYR A 305 9.91 15.62 17.54
C TYR A 305 9.33 14.24 17.83
N ASP A 306 8.15 14.18 18.44
CA ASP A 306 7.48 12.90 18.72
C ASP A 306 7.12 12.14 17.44
N ILE A 307 6.69 12.86 16.40
CA ILE A 307 6.32 12.27 15.11
C ILE A 307 7.56 11.89 14.29
N MET A 308 8.58 12.75 14.25
CA MET A 308 9.77 12.57 13.42
C MET A 308 10.46 11.24 13.69
N GLY A 309 10.70 10.91 14.96
CA GLY A 309 11.40 9.68 15.33
C GLY A 309 10.66 8.43 14.86
N THR A 310 9.34 8.41 14.99
CA THR A 310 8.51 7.28 14.55
C THR A 310 8.46 7.19 13.03
N MET A 311 8.30 8.30 12.32
CA MET A 311 8.18 8.32 10.85
C MET A 311 9.49 7.92 10.16
N ILE A 312 10.65 8.39 10.64
CA ILE A 312 11.96 7.96 10.09
C ILE A 312 12.18 6.47 10.30
N ASN A 313 11.79 5.92 11.47
CA ASN A 313 11.87 4.48 11.72
C ASN A 313 10.92 3.69 10.80
N VAL A 314 9.70 4.18 10.55
CA VAL A 314 8.79 3.54 9.59
C VAL A 314 9.40 3.49 8.20
N LEU A 315 9.99 4.60 7.72
CA LEU A 315 10.71 4.62 6.43
C LEU A 315 11.86 3.62 6.41
N LEU A 316 12.67 3.54 7.48
CA LEU A 316 13.76 2.58 7.60
C LEU A 316 13.26 1.13 7.49
N PHE A 317 12.16 0.80 8.17
CA PHE A 317 11.58 -0.54 8.11
C PHE A 317 10.99 -0.87 6.73
N VAL A 318 10.30 0.08 6.10
CA VAL A 318 9.77 -0.08 4.74
C VAL A 318 10.90 -0.32 3.75
N PHE A 319 11.95 0.49 3.80
CA PHE A 319 13.18 0.33 3.05
C PHE A 319 13.83 -1.05 3.29
N GLY A 320 14.04 -1.43 4.56
CA GLY A 320 14.64 -2.71 4.92
C GLY A 320 13.81 -3.90 4.44
N CYS A 321 12.47 -3.85 4.58
CA CYS A 321 11.60 -4.91 4.10
C CYS A 321 11.67 -5.10 2.58
N GLY A 322 11.87 -4.04 1.81
CA GLY A 322 12.07 -4.12 0.36
C GLY A 322 13.41 -4.77 -0.01
N LEU A 323 14.47 -4.43 0.70
CA LEU A 323 15.82 -4.91 0.42
C LEU A 323 16.08 -6.37 0.87
N ILE A 324 15.48 -6.82 1.98
CA ILE A 324 15.76 -8.15 2.53
C ILE A 324 15.56 -9.28 1.52
N PRO A 325 14.42 -9.39 0.80
CA PRO A 325 14.22 -10.45 -0.19
C PRO A 325 15.26 -10.41 -1.31
N MET A 326 15.57 -9.23 -1.82
CA MET A 326 16.55 -9.02 -2.87
C MET A 326 17.94 -9.46 -2.42
N CYS A 327 18.37 -9.03 -1.23
CA CYS A 327 19.65 -9.45 -0.65
C CYS A 327 19.72 -10.97 -0.47
N LEU A 328 18.68 -11.61 0.05
CA LEU A 328 18.65 -13.05 0.25
C LEU A 328 18.74 -13.83 -1.06
N ILE A 329 18.00 -13.41 -2.10
CA ILE A 329 18.04 -14.05 -3.41
C ILE A 329 19.44 -13.94 -4.02
N ARG A 330 20.03 -12.75 -4.01
CA ARG A 330 21.40 -12.54 -4.56
C ARG A 330 22.45 -13.28 -3.76
N MET A 331 22.35 -13.30 -2.43
CA MET A 331 23.22 -14.10 -1.58
C MET A 331 23.07 -15.60 -1.85
N ASN A 332 21.87 -16.08 -2.14
CA ASN A 332 21.65 -17.47 -2.52
C ASN A 332 22.28 -17.82 -3.88
N ASN A 333 22.37 -16.85 -4.78
CA ASN A 333 23.08 -16.95 -6.04
C ASN A 333 24.61 -16.72 -5.91
N SER A 334 25.16 -16.90 -4.70
CA SER A 334 26.59 -16.79 -4.38
C SER A 334 27.19 -15.39 -4.53
N VAL A 335 26.37 -14.34 -4.61
CA VAL A 335 26.86 -12.95 -4.56
C VAL A 335 27.24 -12.60 -3.13
N ARG A 336 28.42 -12.03 -2.92
CA ARG A 336 28.88 -11.61 -1.60
C ARG A 336 28.05 -10.45 -1.07
N LEU A 337 27.70 -10.46 0.21
CA LEU A 337 26.93 -9.39 0.85
C LEU A 337 27.56 -8.01 0.62
N MET A 338 28.89 -7.89 0.71
CA MET A 338 29.58 -6.62 0.47
C MET A 338 29.41 -6.10 -0.95
N THR A 339 29.31 -6.99 -1.93
CA THR A 339 29.02 -6.63 -3.33
C THR A 339 27.58 -6.12 -3.47
N ILE A 340 26.64 -6.77 -2.79
CA ILE A 340 25.22 -6.33 -2.76
C ILE A 340 25.11 -4.94 -2.14
N ILE A 341 25.79 -4.72 -1.01
CA ILE A 341 25.81 -3.42 -0.33
C ILE A 341 26.36 -2.32 -1.25
N ARG A 342 27.45 -2.61 -1.95
CA ARG A 342 28.08 -1.60 -2.83
C ARG A 342 27.25 -1.26 -4.06
N LEU A 343 26.58 -2.24 -4.66
CA LEU A 343 25.92 -2.05 -5.94
C LEU A 343 24.43 -1.68 -5.83
N HIS A 344 23.71 -2.25 -4.88
CA HIS A 344 22.24 -2.16 -4.85
C HIS A 344 21.66 -1.29 -3.72
N ILE A 345 22.47 -1.00 -2.69
CA ILE A 345 21.98 -0.21 -1.56
C ILE A 345 22.13 1.30 -1.75
N PRO A 346 23.12 1.85 -2.50
CA PRO A 346 23.34 3.29 -2.53
C PRO A 346 22.14 4.11 -3.01
N CYS A 347 21.47 3.71 -4.08
CA CYS A 347 20.29 4.39 -4.61
C CYS A 347 19.13 4.39 -3.59
N GLU A 348 18.88 3.25 -2.99
CA GLU A 348 17.82 3.10 -1.99
C GLU A 348 18.12 3.88 -0.69
N LEU A 349 19.39 3.94 -0.28
CA LEU A 349 19.82 4.79 0.82
C LEU A 349 19.66 6.27 0.49
N CYS A 350 19.99 6.68 -0.73
CA CYS A 350 19.78 8.04 -1.20
C CYS A 350 18.32 8.44 -1.05
N ARG A 351 17.40 7.61 -1.55
CA ARG A 351 15.95 7.80 -1.39
C ARG A 351 15.56 7.93 0.07
N PHE A 352 15.98 6.99 0.92
CA PHE A 352 15.69 7.02 2.36
C PHE A 352 16.18 8.30 3.04
N PHE A 353 17.38 8.77 2.72
CA PHE A 353 17.91 10.00 3.31
C PHE A 353 17.18 11.25 2.83
N VAL A 354 16.88 11.35 1.54
CA VAL A 354 16.13 12.47 0.98
C VAL A 354 14.74 12.57 1.60
N GLU A 355 14.02 11.46 1.69
CA GLU A 355 12.70 11.39 2.35
C GLU A 355 12.79 11.74 3.85
N SER A 356 13.81 11.25 4.55
CA SER A 356 14.04 11.55 5.97
C SER A 356 14.33 13.05 6.19
N ILE A 357 15.13 13.66 5.33
CA ILE A 357 15.34 15.12 5.31
C ILE A 357 14.01 15.85 5.10
N GLY A 358 13.16 15.35 4.21
CA GLY A 358 11.82 15.89 3.98
C GLY A 358 10.95 15.88 5.24
N ILE A 359 10.94 14.78 5.99
CA ILE A 359 10.23 14.69 7.28
C ILE A 359 10.75 15.74 8.27
N VAL A 360 12.06 15.87 8.39
CA VAL A 360 12.68 16.86 9.30
C VAL A 360 12.32 18.28 8.89
N LEU A 361 12.41 18.61 7.60
CA LEU A 361 12.07 19.94 7.07
C LEU A 361 10.56 20.25 7.15
N ALA A 362 9.71 19.22 7.09
CA ALA A 362 8.27 19.37 7.22
C ALA A 362 7.87 19.98 8.57
N ILE A 363 8.65 19.75 9.63
CA ILE A 363 8.35 20.28 10.97
C ILE A 363 8.43 21.81 11.00
N PRO A 364 9.59 22.46 10.78
CA PRO A 364 9.69 23.92 10.87
C PRO A 364 8.83 24.63 9.83
N VAL A 365 8.73 24.08 8.62
CA VAL A 365 7.92 24.66 7.53
C VAL A 365 6.44 24.65 7.89
N SER A 366 5.92 23.49 8.35
CA SER A 366 4.51 23.37 8.73
C SER A 366 4.16 24.24 9.95
N ILE A 367 5.06 24.34 10.93
CA ILE A 367 4.86 25.23 12.09
C ILE A 367 4.76 26.69 11.63
N LEU A 368 5.68 27.12 10.78
CA LEU A 368 5.74 28.51 10.30
C LEU A 368 4.48 28.86 9.50
N ILE A 369 4.15 28.06 8.48
CA ILE A 369 2.99 28.30 7.61
C ILE A 369 1.70 28.27 8.40
N THR A 370 1.50 27.24 9.24
CA THR A 370 0.29 27.12 10.05
C THR A 370 0.17 28.28 11.04
N SER A 371 1.24 28.64 11.73
CA SER A 371 1.22 29.76 12.69
C SER A 371 0.88 31.08 12.01
N VAL A 372 1.44 31.37 10.85
CA VAL A 372 1.12 32.58 10.07
C VAL A 372 -0.33 32.57 9.62
N MET A 373 -0.83 31.49 9.02
CA MET A 373 -2.20 31.38 8.51
C MET A 373 -3.24 31.46 9.61
N MET A 374 -2.98 30.90 10.79
CA MET A 374 -3.90 30.95 11.93
C MET A 374 -3.93 32.32 12.59
N LYS A 375 -2.77 32.99 12.76
CA LYS A 375 -2.72 34.34 13.36
C LYS A 375 -3.30 35.44 12.49
N LEU A 376 -3.14 35.36 11.18
CA LEU A 376 -3.80 36.30 10.25
C LEU A 376 -5.32 36.27 10.42
N THR A 377 -5.86 35.12 10.86
CA THR A 377 -7.28 34.94 11.14
C THR A 377 -7.74 35.63 12.41
N VAL A 378 -7.01 35.43 13.52
CA VAL A 378 -7.35 36.05 14.81
C VAL A 378 -7.34 37.58 14.71
N ARG A 379 -6.38 38.13 13.94
CA ARG A 379 -6.33 39.58 13.66
C ARG A 379 -7.54 40.08 12.84
N LYS A 380 -8.02 39.32 11.85
CA LYS A 380 -9.20 39.71 11.05
C LYS A 380 -10.48 39.70 11.90
N VAL A 381 -10.66 38.71 12.76
CA VAL A 381 -11.86 38.63 13.64
C VAL A 381 -11.86 39.78 14.67
N LYS A 382 -10.69 40.15 15.27
CA LYS A 382 -10.58 41.30 16.16
C LYS A 382 -10.78 42.69 15.49
N LYS A 383 -10.68 42.77 14.14
CA LYS A 383 -10.94 44.05 13.42
C LYS A 383 -12.39 44.19 12.94
N THR A 384 -13.18 43.10 12.99
CA THR A 384 -14.57 43.09 12.53
C THR A 384 -15.59 43.09 13.72
N CYS A 385 -15.12 42.94 14.94
CA CYS A 385 -15.81 43.24 16.19
C CYS A 385 -15.33 44.55 16.76
#